data_9424eee8fbbce22ca52c1816b132eda4
#
_entry.id   9424eee8fbbce22ca52c1816b132eda4
#
_cell.length_a   1.000
_cell.length_b   1.000
_cell.length_c   1.000
_cell.angle_alpha   90.00
_cell.angle_beta   90.00
_cell.angle_gamma   90.00
#
_symmetry.space_group_name_H-M   'P 1'
#
loop_
_entity.id
_entity.type
_entity.pdbx_description
1 polymer ?
#
loop_
_entity_poly.entity_id
_entity_poly.type
_entity_poly.pdbx_seq_one_letter_code
_entity_poly.pdbx_strand_id
1 'polypeptide(L)' 'MWQAYVRFKSGSTTRADVGETEEEARGALQDAMSQLKSNGIGIVGPNLVVTKDDLEFIKLEQKQRD' A
#
# COMPACT_ATOMS: atom_id res chain seq x y z
N MET A 1 4.61 12.02 7.32
CA MET A 1 3.60 11.01 6.94
C MET A 1 4.17 10.07 5.89
N TRP A 2 4.03 8.80 6.10
CA TRP A 2 4.44 7.79 5.14
C TRP A 2 3.27 7.39 4.27
N GLN A 3 3.57 7.11 3.00
CA GLN A 3 2.57 6.69 2.03
C GLN A 3 3.01 5.40 1.35
N ALA A 4 2.04 4.60 0.95
CA ALA A 4 2.26 3.48 0.06
C ALA A 4 1.97 3.95 -1.37
N TYR A 5 2.93 3.80 -2.25
CA TYR A 5 2.77 4.03 -3.68
C TYR A 5 2.40 2.70 -4.33
N VAL A 6 1.26 2.65 -4.96
CA VAL A 6 0.73 1.43 -5.56
C VAL A 6 0.64 1.61 -7.07
N ARG A 7 1.20 0.66 -7.79
CA ARG A 7 1.06 0.61 -9.24
C ARG A 7 0.29 -0.65 -9.63
N PHE A 8 -0.71 -0.46 -10.47
CA PHE A 8 -1.51 -1.56 -11.00
C PHE A 8 -1.00 -1.99 -12.37
N LYS A 9 -1.32 -3.21 -12.75
CA LYS A 9 -0.91 -3.76 -14.06
C LYS A 9 -1.46 -2.96 -15.23
N SER A 10 -2.57 -2.28 -15.03
CA SER A 10 -3.14 -1.38 -16.05
C SER A 10 -2.29 -0.15 -16.32
N GLY A 11 -1.31 0.13 -15.46
CA GLY A 11 -0.49 1.34 -15.53
C GLY A 11 -0.97 2.45 -14.61
N SER A 12 -2.13 2.30 -14.01
CA SER A 12 -2.64 3.27 -13.05
C SER A 12 -1.82 3.24 -11.76
N THR A 13 -1.70 4.40 -11.12
CA THR A 13 -0.99 4.53 -9.86
C THR A 13 -1.84 5.27 -8.86
N THR A 14 -1.62 4.98 -7.58
CA THR A 14 -2.30 5.68 -6.50
C THR A 14 -1.40 5.68 -5.27
N ARG A 15 -1.75 6.50 -4.28
CA ARG A 15 -1.05 6.57 -3.01
C ARG A 15 -2.05 6.53 -1.88
N ALA A 16 -1.63 5.92 -0.77
CA ALA A 16 -2.45 5.85 0.43
C ALA A 16 -1.58 6.16 1.64
N ASP A 17 -2.11 6.93 2.59
CA ASP A 17 -1.41 7.21 3.84
C ASP A 17 -1.39 5.93 4.69
N VAL A 18 -0.21 5.55 5.19
CA VAL A 18 -0.05 4.29 5.91
C VAL A 18 0.53 4.45 7.31
N GLY A 19 0.84 5.66 7.73
CA GLY A 19 1.32 5.91 9.08
C GLY A 19 2.23 7.11 9.16
N GLU A 20 2.50 7.53 10.38
CA GLU A 20 3.38 8.68 10.61
C GLU A 20 4.83 8.28 10.75
N THR A 21 5.08 7.03 11.12
CA THR A 21 6.44 6.51 11.27
C THR A 21 6.69 5.41 10.25
N GLU A 22 7.97 5.15 9.99
CA GLU A 22 8.36 4.06 9.11
C GLU A 22 7.89 2.71 9.64
N GLU A 23 7.95 2.52 10.95
CA GLU A 23 7.52 1.29 11.58
C GLU A 23 6.03 1.01 11.35
N GLU A 24 5.19 2.05 11.54
CA GLU A 24 3.76 1.92 11.25
C GLU A 24 3.50 1.61 9.78
N ALA A 25 4.24 2.29 8.89
CA ALA A 25 4.10 2.07 7.46
C ALA A 25 4.47 0.65 7.06
N ARG A 26 5.56 0.13 7.62
CA ARG A 26 5.98 -1.25 7.34
C ARG A 26 4.96 -2.26 7.85
N GLY A 27 4.41 -2.01 9.03
CA GLY A 27 3.36 -2.86 9.60
C GLY A 27 2.12 -2.89 8.72
N ALA A 28 1.67 -1.72 8.26
CA ALA A 28 0.52 -1.61 7.37
C ALA A 28 0.76 -2.36 6.05
N LEU A 29 1.96 -2.22 5.49
CA LEU A 29 2.32 -2.92 4.25
C LEU A 29 2.36 -4.43 4.45
N GLN A 30 2.94 -4.89 5.54
CA GLN A 30 2.97 -6.32 5.85
C GLN A 30 1.58 -6.90 6.01
N ASP A 31 0.68 -6.18 6.68
CA ASP A 31 -0.70 -6.63 6.84
C ASP A 31 -1.40 -6.74 5.49
N ALA A 32 -1.23 -5.72 4.64
CA ALA A 32 -1.82 -5.74 3.30
C ALA A 32 -1.29 -6.90 2.47
N MET A 33 0.03 -7.13 2.50
CA MET A 33 0.64 -8.22 1.75
C MET A 33 0.20 -9.60 2.27
N SER A 34 0.05 -9.72 3.58
CA SER A 34 -0.47 -10.95 4.18
C SER A 34 -1.90 -11.24 3.73
N GLN A 35 -2.75 -10.21 3.69
CA GLN A 35 -4.13 -10.34 3.22
C GLN A 35 -4.17 -10.74 1.74
N LEU A 36 -3.32 -10.11 0.93
CA LEU A 36 -3.23 -10.45 -0.49
C LEU A 36 -2.84 -11.91 -0.69
N LYS A 37 -1.87 -12.38 0.09
CA LYS A 37 -1.40 -13.75 0.01
C LYS A 37 -2.46 -14.75 0.44
N SER A 38 -3.23 -14.43 1.49
CA SER A 38 -4.22 -15.34 2.05
C SER A 38 -5.55 -15.31 1.31
N ASN A 39 -6.00 -14.12 0.89
CA ASN A 39 -7.35 -13.91 0.37
C ASN A 39 -7.39 -13.36 -1.04
N GLY A 40 -6.25 -12.96 -1.59
CA GLY A 40 -6.19 -12.33 -2.91
C GLY A 40 -6.61 -10.87 -2.94
N ILE A 41 -7.03 -10.32 -1.80
CA ILE A 41 -7.46 -8.93 -1.63
C ILE A 41 -6.81 -8.39 -0.37
N GLY A 42 -6.31 -7.17 -0.44
CA GLY A 42 -5.74 -6.48 0.72
C GLY A 42 -6.22 -5.03 0.78
N ILE A 43 -6.14 -4.46 1.97
CA ILE A 43 -6.45 -3.06 2.19
C ILE A 43 -5.16 -2.33 2.56
N VAL A 44 -4.84 -1.30 1.79
CA VAL A 44 -3.65 -0.47 2.01
C VAL A 44 -4.14 0.88 2.54
N GLY A 45 -3.65 1.26 3.73
CA GLY A 45 -4.10 2.48 4.37
C GLY A 45 -5.56 2.40 4.80
N PRO A 46 -6.25 3.54 4.92
CA PRO A 46 -7.59 3.56 5.49
C PRO A 46 -8.66 2.92 4.57
N ASN A 47 -8.51 2.99 3.26
CA ASN A 47 -9.59 2.53 2.39
C ASN A 47 -9.17 2.18 0.96
N LEU A 48 -7.89 1.97 0.71
CA LEU A 48 -7.45 1.55 -0.63
C LEU A 48 -7.45 0.03 -0.71
N VAL A 49 -8.38 -0.50 -1.48
CA VAL A 49 -8.48 -1.95 -1.70
C VAL A 49 -7.68 -2.31 -2.94
N VAL A 50 -6.81 -3.32 -2.79
CA VAL A 50 -6.01 -3.83 -3.91
C VAL A 50 -6.27 -5.32 -4.06
N THR A 51 -6.22 -5.80 -5.30
CA THR A 51 -6.35 -7.23 -5.57
C THR A 51 -5.02 -7.77 -6.08
N LYS A 52 -4.75 -9.02 -5.76
CA LYS A 52 -3.52 -9.68 -6.16
C LYS A 52 -3.35 -9.68 -7.69
N ASP A 53 -4.44 -9.89 -8.42
CA ASP A 53 -4.39 -10.01 -9.87
C ASP A 53 -4.09 -8.69 -10.57
N ASP A 54 -4.48 -7.56 -9.96
CA ASP A 54 -4.27 -6.24 -10.55
C ASP A 54 -3.01 -5.54 -10.06
N LEU A 55 -2.44 -6.01 -8.97
CA LEU A 55 -1.30 -5.35 -8.34
C LEU A 55 -0.01 -5.66 -9.09
N GLU A 56 0.72 -4.60 -9.48
CA GLU A 56 2.07 -4.76 -10.03
C GLU A 56 3.12 -4.66 -8.93
N PHE A 57 3.11 -3.56 -8.17
CA PHE A 57 4.00 -3.43 -7.02
C PHE A 57 3.47 -2.37 -6.05
N ILE A 58 3.98 -2.44 -4.83
CA ILE A 58 3.77 -1.45 -3.77
C ILE A 58 5.13 -1.07 -3.22
N LYS A 59 5.35 0.22 -2.99
CA LYS A 59 6.55 0.68 -2.28
C LYS A 59 6.17 1.75 -1.27
N LEU A 60 7.00 1.91 -0.25
CA LEU A 60 6.82 2.94 0.76
C LEU A 60 7.57 4.20 0.34
N GLU A 61 6.93 5.35 0.56
CA GLU A 61 7.50 6.66 0.31
C GLU A 61 7.24 7.54 1.53
N GLN A 62 8.21 8.37 1.85
CA GLN A 62 8.00 9.40 2.86
C GLN A 62 7.49 10.65 2.16
N LYS A 63 6.32 11.11 2.56
CA LYS A 63 5.76 12.34 2.03
C LYS A 63 6.46 13.51 2.70
N GLN A 64 7.07 14.35 1.90
CA GLN A 64 7.70 15.54 2.41
C GLN A 64 6.67 16.63 2.65
N ARG A 65 6.87 17.36 3.74
CA ARG A 65 6.10 18.56 4.01
C ARG A 65 6.77 19.74 3.30
N ASP A 66 5.99 20.46 2.57
CA ASP A 66 6.44 21.73 2.04
C ASP A 66 6.31 22.83 3.07
#